data_d35d148ea959cf9dd03403894ab1da47
#
_entry.id   d35d148ea959cf9dd03403894ab1da47
#
_cell.length_a   1.000
_cell.length_b   1.000
_cell.length_c   1.000
_cell.angle_alpha   90.00
_cell.angle_beta   90.00
_cell.angle_gamma   90.00
#
_symmetry.space_group_name_H-M   'P 1'
#
loop_
_entity.id
_entity.type
_entity.pdbx_description
1 polymer ?
#
loop_
_entity_poly.entity_id
_entity_poly.type
_entity_poly.pdbx_seq_one_letter_code
_entity_poly.pdbx_strand_id
1 'polypeptide(L)'
;GAVRPSALLQTDVWDGRDDSGNFPPAGFYIVRVVAEDVASALSAGSTALLTITHDPLRIFDLAITPLRLDSGAAVLSYQVSETMKVAVKIFKPNTIFDSAGNPSPPESSSLVKRIVGVRPARTQINDAWDGTDFKFSMIKDGSYKFKIVGSTDLAAIDDLTGNVLNPGALSLDR
;
A
#
# COMPACT_ATOMS: atom_id res chain seq x y z
N GLY A 1 -25.44 5.96 23.50
CA GLY A 1 -24.49 5.82 24.60
C GLY A 1 -24.77 4.55 25.40
N ALA A 2 -23.73 3.91 25.94
CA ALA A 2 -23.86 2.72 26.77
C ALA A 2 -23.92 3.12 28.25
N VAL A 3 -24.79 2.45 29.04
CA VAL A 3 -24.79 2.61 30.51
C VAL A 3 -23.56 1.91 31.08
N ARG A 4 -22.78 2.62 31.89
CA ARG A 4 -21.54 2.13 32.50
C ARG A 4 -21.67 2.09 34.01
N PRO A 5 -21.15 1.06 34.70
CA PRO A 5 -21.13 1.02 36.17
C PRO A 5 -20.21 2.11 36.72
N SER A 6 -20.58 2.70 37.85
CA SER A 6 -19.77 3.69 38.56
C SER A 6 -18.53 3.06 39.18
N ALA A 7 -17.51 3.87 39.39
CA ALA A 7 -16.27 3.53 40.11
C ALA A 7 -15.41 2.38 39.52
N LEU A 8 -15.66 1.97 38.27
CA LEU A 8 -14.83 0.99 37.57
C LEU A 8 -14.06 1.66 36.42
N LEU A 9 -12.82 1.24 36.21
CA LEU A 9 -12.07 1.62 35.02
C LEU A 9 -12.79 1.10 33.78
N GLN A 10 -13.17 2.02 32.89
CA GLN A 10 -13.81 1.69 31.62
C GLN A 10 -12.77 1.77 30.50
N THR A 11 -12.81 0.82 29.60
CA THR A 11 -11.96 0.80 28.39
C THR A 11 -12.86 0.75 27.17
N ASP A 12 -12.76 1.75 26.32
CA ASP A 12 -13.36 1.77 25.00
C ASP A 12 -12.27 1.70 23.94
N VAL A 13 -12.47 0.87 22.95
CA VAL A 13 -11.52 0.68 21.84
C VAL A 13 -12.09 1.36 20.60
N TRP A 14 -11.27 2.18 20.00
CA TRP A 14 -11.53 2.74 18.67
C TRP A 14 -10.63 2.06 17.64
N ASP A 15 -11.21 1.60 16.54
CA ASP A 15 -10.51 0.90 15.46
C ASP A 15 -9.72 1.84 14.52
N GLY A 16 -9.73 3.14 14.83
CA GLY A 16 -9.03 4.14 14.03
C GLY A 16 -9.82 4.66 12.82
N ARG A 17 -11.12 4.30 12.70
CA ARG A 17 -11.96 4.73 11.56
C ARG A 17 -13.00 5.76 11.98
N ASP A 18 -13.42 6.58 11.01
CA ASP A 18 -14.57 7.46 11.15
C ASP A 18 -15.89 6.69 10.93
N ASP A 19 -17.01 7.38 11.08
CA ASP A 19 -18.35 6.81 10.89
C ASP A 19 -18.62 6.34 9.45
N SER A 20 -17.79 6.75 8.50
CA SER A 20 -17.83 6.31 7.09
C SER A 20 -16.89 5.13 6.82
N GLY A 21 -16.15 4.67 7.84
CA GLY A 21 -15.20 3.57 7.73
C GLY A 21 -13.83 3.96 7.20
N ASN A 22 -13.53 5.25 7.05
CA ASN A 22 -12.25 5.74 6.57
C ASN A 22 -11.29 6.03 7.73
N PHE A 23 -9.98 5.88 7.50
CA PHE A 23 -8.98 6.36 8.44
C PHE A 23 -8.88 7.89 8.36
N PRO A 24 -8.96 8.60 9.50
CA PRO A 24 -8.79 10.05 9.51
C PRO A 24 -7.35 10.42 9.11
N PRO A 25 -7.11 11.62 8.55
CA PRO A 25 -5.77 12.10 8.24
C PRO A 25 -4.84 12.08 9.47
N ALA A 26 -3.53 12.00 9.26
CA ALA A 26 -2.58 12.20 10.34
C ALA A 26 -2.75 13.61 10.93
N GLY A 27 -2.71 13.72 12.25
CA GLY A 27 -2.94 15.01 12.92
C GLY A 27 -3.21 14.88 14.41
N PHE A 28 -3.60 16.01 14.99
CA PHE A 28 -4.00 16.09 16.39
C PHE A 28 -5.51 16.10 16.50
N TYR A 29 -6.02 15.22 17.32
CA TYR A 29 -7.46 15.03 17.55
C TYR A 29 -7.76 15.19 19.03
N ILE A 30 -8.94 15.71 19.35
CA ILE A 30 -9.41 15.80 20.72
C ILE A 30 -10.41 14.66 20.94
N VAL A 31 -10.04 13.76 21.85
CA VAL A 31 -10.99 12.76 22.36
C VAL A 31 -11.76 13.39 23.51
N ARG A 32 -13.07 13.43 23.40
CA ARG A 32 -13.98 13.92 24.44
C ARG A 32 -14.82 12.78 24.98
N VAL A 33 -14.72 12.56 26.27
CA VAL A 33 -15.60 11.65 27.00
C VAL A 33 -16.59 12.47 27.80
N VAL A 34 -17.87 12.20 27.64
CA VAL A 34 -18.96 12.81 28.40
C VAL A 34 -19.72 11.69 29.11
N ALA A 35 -19.82 11.78 30.40
CA ALA A 35 -20.66 10.92 31.21
C ALA A 35 -21.85 11.71 31.75
N GLU A 36 -23.02 11.10 31.70
CA GLU A 36 -24.24 11.65 32.22
C GLU A 36 -24.82 10.69 33.24
N ASP A 37 -25.18 11.19 34.40
CA ASP A 37 -25.89 10.40 35.39
C ASP A 37 -27.37 10.25 34.98
N VAL A 38 -27.77 9.00 34.79
CA VAL A 38 -29.14 8.65 34.34
C VAL A 38 -30.21 9.12 35.31
N ALA A 39 -29.89 9.20 36.60
CA ALA A 39 -30.87 9.54 37.65
C ALA A 39 -31.00 11.05 37.88
N SER A 40 -29.94 11.81 37.75
CA SER A 40 -29.90 13.24 38.13
C SER A 40 -29.70 14.16 36.91
N ALA A 41 -29.49 13.64 35.73
CA ALA A 41 -29.13 14.37 34.52
C ALA A 41 -27.88 15.28 34.65
N LEU A 42 -27.09 15.05 35.69
CA LEU A 42 -25.79 15.71 35.84
C LEU A 42 -24.80 15.14 34.85
N SER A 43 -24.06 16.00 34.18
CA SER A 43 -23.06 15.59 33.22
C SER A 43 -21.64 16.01 33.65
N ALA A 44 -20.68 15.15 33.40
CA ALA A 44 -19.25 15.44 33.55
C ALA A 44 -18.52 15.04 32.27
N GLY A 45 -17.52 15.80 31.89
CA GLY A 45 -16.74 15.50 30.69
C GLY A 45 -15.25 15.71 30.92
N SER A 46 -14.47 14.94 30.22
CA SER A 46 -13.02 15.08 30.15
C SER A 46 -12.57 15.05 28.70
N THR A 47 -11.47 15.73 28.43
CA THR A 47 -10.85 15.76 27.10
C THR A 47 -9.42 15.31 27.18
N ALA A 48 -8.96 14.59 26.16
CA ALA A 48 -7.57 14.19 25.97
C ALA A 48 -7.11 14.49 24.55
N LEU A 49 -5.84 14.83 24.39
CA LEU A 49 -5.21 14.97 23.09
C LEU A 49 -4.82 13.59 22.58
N LEU A 50 -5.25 13.26 21.38
CA LEU A 50 -4.85 12.06 20.65
C LEU A 50 -4.02 12.51 19.43
N THR A 51 -2.82 11.97 19.28
CA THR A 51 -2.04 12.12 18.06
C THR A 51 -2.22 10.90 17.18
N ILE A 52 -2.69 11.10 15.97
CA ILE A 52 -2.76 10.07 14.95
C ILE A 52 -1.56 10.25 14.01
N THR A 53 -0.71 9.26 13.95
CA THR A 53 0.40 9.18 13.02
C THR A 53 0.15 8.02 12.08
N HIS A 54 0.16 8.28 10.79
CA HIS A 54 0.23 7.20 9.81
C HIS A 54 1.70 6.81 9.61
N ASP A 55 1.97 5.53 9.59
CA ASP A 55 3.24 5.06 9.04
C ASP A 55 3.35 5.60 7.60
N PRO A 56 4.52 6.10 7.18
CA PRO A 56 4.70 6.49 5.80
C PRO A 56 4.37 5.31 4.89
N LEU A 57 3.73 5.58 3.77
CA LEU A 57 3.46 4.55 2.77
C LEU A 57 4.76 3.88 2.37
N ARG A 58 4.83 2.57 2.53
CA ARG A 58 6.04 1.77 2.26
C ARG A 58 5.72 0.50 1.51
N ILE A 59 6.64 0.13 0.64
CA ILE A 59 6.80 -1.22 0.11
C ILE A 59 8.08 -1.75 0.74
N PHE A 60 8.00 -2.87 1.44
CA PHE A 60 9.09 -3.38 2.27
C PHE A 60 9.21 -4.91 2.19
N ASP A 61 10.22 -5.48 2.83
CA ASP A 61 10.53 -6.93 2.81
C ASP A 61 10.64 -7.50 1.39
N LEU A 62 11.30 -6.72 0.53
CA LEU A 62 11.44 -7.06 -0.89
C LEU A 62 12.47 -8.16 -1.08
N ALA A 63 12.03 -9.25 -1.69
CA ALA A 63 12.87 -10.37 -2.10
C ALA A 63 12.50 -10.81 -3.53
N ILE A 64 13.48 -11.34 -4.25
CA ILE A 64 13.29 -11.86 -5.60
C ILE A 64 13.84 -13.28 -5.66
N THR A 65 12.98 -14.21 -6.07
CA THR A 65 13.41 -15.54 -6.50
C THR A 65 13.67 -15.46 -8.01
N PRO A 66 14.89 -15.72 -8.48
CA PRO A 66 15.22 -15.63 -9.90
C PRO A 66 14.39 -16.60 -10.74
N LEU A 67 14.02 -16.16 -11.94
CA LEU A 67 13.45 -17.06 -12.94
C LEU A 67 14.48 -18.09 -13.36
N ARG A 68 14.12 -19.35 -13.25
CA ARG A 68 14.87 -20.47 -13.81
C ARG A 68 13.96 -21.22 -14.77
N LEU A 69 14.49 -21.65 -15.88
CA LEU A 69 13.73 -22.40 -16.89
C LEU A 69 13.11 -23.67 -16.34
N ASP A 70 13.68 -24.23 -15.28
CA ASP A 70 13.23 -25.44 -14.58
C ASP A 70 12.23 -25.18 -13.45
N SER A 71 12.13 -23.94 -12.94
CA SER A 71 11.25 -23.58 -11.82
C SER A 71 10.00 -22.78 -12.20
N GLY A 72 9.88 -22.42 -13.45
CA GLY A 72 8.65 -21.89 -14.06
C GLY A 72 8.33 -20.42 -13.87
N ALA A 73 8.83 -19.73 -12.84
CA ALA A 73 8.55 -18.32 -12.63
C ALA A 73 9.60 -17.61 -11.76
N ALA A 74 9.82 -16.33 -12.02
CA ALA A 74 10.40 -15.42 -11.04
C ALA A 74 9.31 -14.96 -10.08
N VAL A 75 9.59 -15.00 -8.78
CA VAL A 75 8.64 -14.53 -7.77
C VAL A 75 9.19 -13.29 -7.10
N LEU A 76 8.41 -12.23 -7.14
CA LEU A 76 8.66 -10.99 -6.43
C LEU A 76 7.84 -11.01 -5.15
N SER A 77 8.53 -11.13 -4.02
CA SER A 77 7.92 -11.17 -2.69
C SER A 77 8.10 -9.83 -2.00
N TYR A 78 7.05 -9.27 -1.45
CA TYR A 78 7.09 -7.99 -0.72
C TYR A 78 5.87 -7.83 0.19
N GLN A 79 5.89 -6.79 1.00
CA GLN A 79 4.74 -6.35 1.78
C GLN A 79 4.46 -4.86 1.51
N VAL A 80 3.24 -4.44 1.78
CA VAL A 80 2.81 -3.04 1.73
C VAL A 80 2.30 -2.60 3.10
N SER A 81 2.59 -1.36 3.51
CA SER A 81 2.20 -0.84 4.83
C SER A 81 0.68 -0.66 4.98
N GLU A 82 0.02 -0.31 3.88
CA GLU A 82 -1.43 -0.08 3.79
C GLU A 82 -2.00 -0.88 2.62
N THR A 83 -3.30 -1.16 2.64
CA THR A 83 -3.97 -1.72 1.46
C THR A 83 -3.86 -0.73 0.32
N MET A 84 -3.25 -1.13 -0.78
CA MET A 84 -2.99 -0.26 -1.91
C MET A 84 -3.10 -0.99 -3.24
N LYS A 85 -3.36 -0.24 -4.30
CA LYS A 85 -3.19 -0.72 -5.66
C LYS A 85 -1.73 -0.63 -6.03
N VAL A 86 -1.18 -1.70 -6.55
CA VAL A 86 0.24 -1.82 -6.90
C VAL A 86 0.38 -2.18 -8.36
N ALA A 87 1.33 -1.55 -9.04
CA ALA A 87 1.81 -1.94 -10.36
C ALA A 87 3.28 -2.37 -10.27
N VAL A 88 3.55 -3.64 -10.55
CA VAL A 88 4.91 -4.16 -10.75
C VAL A 88 5.20 -4.11 -12.24
N LYS A 89 6.22 -3.37 -12.64
CA LYS A 89 6.66 -3.20 -14.02
C LYS A 89 8.03 -3.86 -14.21
N ILE A 90 8.17 -4.68 -15.24
CA ILE A 90 9.38 -5.44 -15.56
C ILE A 90 9.99 -4.88 -16.83
N PHE A 91 11.26 -4.51 -16.76
CA PHE A 91 11.99 -3.81 -17.83
C PHE A 91 13.15 -4.63 -18.36
N LYS A 92 13.52 -4.36 -19.61
CA LYS A 92 14.68 -4.96 -20.27
C LYS A 92 15.98 -4.71 -19.50
N PRO A 93 16.98 -5.57 -19.64
CA PRO A 93 18.25 -5.46 -18.92
C PRO A 93 19.02 -4.15 -19.13
N ASN A 94 18.88 -3.54 -20.31
CA ASN A 94 19.55 -2.28 -20.66
C ASN A 94 18.82 -1.02 -20.21
N THR A 95 17.72 -1.15 -19.46
CA THR A 95 16.97 0.01 -18.93
C THR A 95 17.74 0.63 -17.78
N ILE A 96 17.88 1.95 -17.79
CA ILE A 96 18.44 2.76 -16.72
C ILE A 96 17.34 3.66 -16.17
N PHE A 97 17.25 3.79 -14.87
CA PHE A 97 16.32 4.73 -14.21
C PHE A 97 17.07 6.00 -13.82
N ASP A 98 16.46 7.15 -14.07
CA ASP A 98 16.94 8.45 -13.55
C ASP A 98 16.58 8.60 -12.07
N SER A 99 16.97 9.72 -11.45
CA SER A 99 16.69 10.01 -10.04
C SER A 99 15.19 10.20 -9.72
N ALA A 100 14.38 10.42 -10.74
CA ALA A 100 12.92 10.49 -10.63
C ALA A 100 12.24 9.15 -10.93
N GLY A 101 13.03 8.10 -11.21
CA GLY A 101 12.55 6.76 -11.54
C GLY A 101 11.99 6.62 -12.95
N ASN A 102 12.32 7.51 -13.89
CA ASN A 102 11.90 7.37 -15.28
C ASN A 102 12.86 6.45 -16.03
N PRO A 103 12.34 5.50 -16.83
CA PRO A 103 13.17 4.58 -17.57
C PRO A 103 13.78 5.21 -18.83
N SER A 104 15.03 4.87 -19.09
CA SER A 104 15.71 5.13 -20.37
C SER A 104 16.28 3.80 -20.91
N PRO A 105 15.90 3.32 -22.11
CA PRO A 105 14.89 3.92 -23.03
C PRO A 105 13.49 4.06 -22.41
N PRO A 106 12.62 4.88 -23.00
CA PRO A 106 11.27 5.12 -22.50
C PRO A 106 10.48 3.83 -22.27
N GLU A 107 9.49 3.87 -21.36
CA GLU A 107 8.69 2.70 -20.97
C GLU A 107 8.06 2.00 -22.18
N SER A 108 7.58 2.75 -23.18
CA SER A 108 6.99 2.21 -24.41
C SER A 108 7.90 1.24 -25.19
N SER A 109 9.21 1.32 -25.00
CA SER A 109 10.19 0.47 -25.68
C SER A 109 10.98 -0.45 -24.75
N SER A 110 10.97 -0.18 -23.46
CA SER A 110 11.76 -0.90 -22.46
C SER A 110 10.93 -1.84 -21.57
N LEU A 111 9.62 -1.59 -21.44
CA LEU A 111 8.73 -2.43 -20.63
C LEU A 111 8.52 -3.78 -21.30
N VAL A 112 8.65 -4.85 -20.51
CA VAL A 112 8.45 -6.25 -20.91
C VAL A 112 7.11 -6.78 -20.44
N LYS A 113 6.78 -6.54 -19.18
CA LYS A 113 5.54 -7.02 -18.53
C LYS A 113 5.15 -6.09 -17.41
N ARG A 114 3.88 -6.12 -17.05
CA ARG A 114 3.38 -5.51 -15.80
C ARG A 114 2.37 -6.42 -15.13
N ILE A 115 2.29 -6.29 -13.83
CA ILE A 115 1.33 -6.98 -12.96
C ILE A 115 0.66 -5.89 -12.13
N VAL A 116 -0.65 -5.72 -12.27
CA VAL A 116 -1.40 -4.68 -11.55
C VAL A 116 -2.47 -5.36 -10.69
N GLY A 117 -2.65 -4.88 -9.46
CA GLY A 117 -3.70 -5.36 -8.59
C GLY A 117 -3.70 -4.71 -7.22
N VAL A 118 -4.80 -4.92 -6.48
CA VAL A 118 -4.90 -4.48 -5.09
C VAL A 118 -4.15 -5.47 -4.20
N ARG A 119 -3.36 -4.95 -3.28
CA ARG A 119 -2.57 -5.72 -2.33
C ARG A 119 -2.99 -5.36 -0.90
N PRO A 120 -3.31 -6.37 -0.07
CA PRO A 120 -3.70 -6.14 1.33
C PRO A 120 -2.51 -5.68 2.18
N ALA A 121 -2.79 -4.81 3.15
CA ALA A 121 -1.79 -4.32 4.09
C ALA A 121 -1.11 -5.44 4.87
N ARG A 122 0.18 -5.31 5.12
CA ARG A 122 0.98 -6.15 6.03
C ARG A 122 0.85 -7.66 5.76
N THR A 123 0.57 -8.03 4.53
CA THR A 123 0.46 -9.41 4.08
C THR A 123 1.59 -9.69 3.09
N GLN A 124 2.19 -10.89 3.19
CA GLN A 124 3.19 -11.32 2.20
C GLN A 124 2.54 -11.49 0.84
N ILE A 125 3.02 -10.74 -0.13
CA ILE A 125 2.58 -10.76 -1.52
C ILE A 125 3.65 -11.49 -2.32
N ASN A 126 3.21 -12.33 -3.26
CA ASN A 126 4.08 -13.08 -4.16
C ASN A 126 3.57 -12.88 -5.59
N ASP A 127 4.09 -11.87 -6.26
CA ASP A 127 3.79 -11.62 -7.68
C ASP A 127 4.73 -12.47 -8.54
N ALA A 128 4.15 -13.39 -9.29
CA ALA A 128 4.89 -14.31 -10.15
C ALA A 128 4.95 -13.80 -11.60
N TRP A 129 6.12 -13.89 -12.19
CA TRP A 129 6.35 -13.62 -13.60
C TRP A 129 6.90 -14.86 -14.30
N ASP A 130 6.20 -15.32 -15.31
CA ASP A 130 6.50 -16.54 -16.09
C ASP A 130 7.62 -16.39 -17.12
N GLY A 131 8.28 -15.23 -17.18
CA GLY A 131 9.33 -14.96 -18.17
C GLY A 131 8.81 -14.63 -19.56
N THR A 132 7.51 -14.33 -19.70
CA THR A 132 6.96 -13.91 -20.98
C THR A 132 6.77 -12.40 -21.09
N ASP A 133 6.81 -11.89 -22.31
CA ASP A 133 6.44 -10.51 -22.64
C ASP A 133 4.91 -10.35 -22.79
N PHE A 134 4.46 -9.16 -23.24
CA PHE A 134 3.04 -8.89 -23.51
C PHE A 134 2.44 -9.72 -24.65
N LYS A 135 3.28 -10.32 -25.50
CA LYS A 135 2.86 -11.20 -26.59
C LYS A 135 2.93 -12.68 -26.22
N PHE A 136 3.17 -12.97 -24.92
CA PHE A 136 3.38 -14.33 -24.40
C PHE A 136 4.59 -15.03 -25.02
N SER A 137 5.56 -14.27 -25.52
CA SER A 137 6.82 -14.81 -26.03
C SER A 137 7.82 -14.88 -24.88
N MET A 138 8.54 -16.01 -24.77
CA MET A 138 9.61 -16.15 -23.80
C MET A 138 10.70 -15.13 -24.08
N ILE A 139 11.16 -14.47 -23.02
CA ILE A 139 12.24 -13.51 -23.10
C ILE A 139 13.61 -14.22 -23.17
N LYS A 140 14.64 -13.47 -23.58
CA LYS A 140 16.04 -13.95 -23.57
C LYS A 140 16.61 -13.90 -22.16
N ASP A 141 17.63 -14.69 -21.91
CA ASP A 141 18.40 -14.61 -20.67
C ASP A 141 18.96 -13.21 -20.45
N GLY A 142 18.94 -12.77 -19.18
CA GLY A 142 19.43 -11.45 -18.84
C GLY A 142 19.01 -10.99 -17.44
N SER A 143 19.61 -9.91 -16.97
CA SER A 143 19.28 -9.26 -15.69
C SER A 143 18.19 -8.23 -15.91
N TYR A 144 16.94 -8.64 -15.83
CA TYR A 144 15.79 -7.76 -15.94
C TYR A 144 15.67 -6.88 -14.70
N LYS A 145 15.14 -5.67 -14.90
CA LYS A 145 14.90 -4.72 -13.82
C LYS A 145 13.42 -4.58 -13.59
N PHE A 146 13.03 -4.19 -12.40
CA PHE A 146 11.64 -3.93 -12.10
C PHE A 146 11.47 -2.63 -11.32
N LYS A 147 10.28 -2.08 -11.42
CA LYS A 147 9.81 -0.93 -10.68
C LYS A 147 8.46 -1.28 -10.07
N ILE A 148 8.30 -0.98 -8.77
CA ILE A 148 7.03 -1.13 -8.08
C ILE A 148 6.48 0.26 -7.78
N VAL A 149 5.22 0.47 -8.11
CA VAL A 149 4.50 1.70 -7.80
C VAL A 149 3.23 1.34 -7.06
N GLY A 150 2.92 2.04 -5.98
CA GLY A 150 1.72 1.79 -5.18
C GLY A 150 0.99 3.06 -4.77
N SER A 151 -0.33 2.98 -4.64
CA SER A 151 -1.19 4.06 -4.14
C SER A 151 -2.33 3.50 -3.31
N THR A 152 -2.65 4.15 -2.19
CA THR A 152 -3.85 3.88 -1.40
C THR A 152 -5.12 4.39 -2.07
N ASP A 153 -5.00 5.41 -2.92
CA ASP A 153 -6.06 5.75 -3.87
C ASP A 153 -6.08 4.71 -4.98
N LEU A 154 -7.06 3.80 -4.93
CA LEU A 154 -7.17 2.69 -5.88
C LEU A 154 -7.44 3.15 -7.32
N ALA A 155 -7.90 4.37 -7.52
CA ALA A 155 -8.07 4.98 -8.83
C ALA A 155 -6.78 5.64 -9.37
N ALA A 156 -5.78 5.87 -8.49
CA ALA A 156 -4.55 6.56 -8.87
C ALA A 156 -3.61 5.76 -9.78
N ILE A 157 -3.84 4.45 -9.94
CA ILE A 157 -3.05 3.60 -10.83
C ILE A 157 -3.98 3.01 -11.89
N ASP A 158 -3.66 3.25 -13.14
CA ASP A 158 -4.39 2.72 -14.29
C ASP A 158 -4.19 1.19 -14.42
N ASP A 159 -5.28 0.46 -14.58
CA ASP A 159 -5.26 -1.01 -14.64
C ASP A 159 -4.56 -1.55 -15.91
N LEU A 160 -4.64 -0.81 -17.00
CA LEU A 160 -4.06 -1.24 -18.27
C LEU A 160 -2.59 -0.85 -18.39
N THR A 161 -2.23 0.37 -18.01
CA THR A 161 -0.88 0.89 -18.19
C THR A 161 -0.04 0.78 -16.92
N GLY A 162 -0.65 0.58 -15.73
CA GLY A 162 0.03 0.65 -14.45
C GLY A 162 0.68 2.01 -14.18
N ASN A 163 0.26 3.05 -14.93
CA ASN A 163 0.77 4.39 -14.74
C ASN A 163 0.07 5.08 -13.58
N VAL A 164 0.82 5.91 -12.90
CA VAL A 164 0.28 6.77 -11.85
C VAL A 164 -0.49 7.90 -12.49
N LEU A 165 -1.77 7.99 -12.16
CA LEU A 165 -2.67 9.06 -12.59
C LEU A 165 -2.70 10.22 -11.60
N ASN A 166 -2.20 9.99 -10.37
CA ASN A 166 -2.17 10.96 -9.28
C ASN A 166 -0.78 10.99 -8.62
N PRO A 167 -0.17 12.17 -8.40
CA PRO A 167 1.21 12.31 -7.89
C PRO A 167 1.43 11.83 -6.44
N GLY A 168 0.40 11.39 -5.71
CA GLY A 168 0.54 10.86 -4.36
C GLY A 168 0.95 9.38 -4.26
N ALA A 169 1.18 8.69 -5.37
CA ALA A 169 1.53 7.27 -5.34
C ALA A 169 3.00 7.03 -4.93
N LEU A 170 3.21 5.98 -4.13
CA LEU A 170 4.54 5.52 -3.75
C LEU A 170 5.23 4.80 -4.91
N SER A 171 6.52 5.06 -5.13
CA SER A 171 7.35 4.38 -6.12
C SER A 171 8.62 3.81 -5.50
N LEU A 172 8.98 2.60 -5.92
CA LEU A 172 10.23 1.93 -5.58
C LEU A 172 10.88 1.39 -6.86
N ASP A 173 12.11 1.84 -7.13
CA ASP A 173 12.91 1.44 -8.30
C ASP A 173 14.09 0.55 -7.87
N ARG A 174 14.31 -0.56 -8.57
CA ARG A 174 15.45 -1.48 -8.36
C ARG A 174 15.88 -2.20 -9.63
#